data_5d5b6c16d042cc54a6f7ad57dcc85bfb
#
_entry.id   5d5b6c16d042cc54a6f7ad57dcc85bfb
#
_cell.length_a   1.000
_cell.length_b   1.000
_cell.length_c   1.000
_cell.angle_alpha   90.00
_cell.angle_beta   90.00
_cell.angle_gamma   90.00
#
_symmetry.space_group_name_H-M   'P 1'
#
loop_
_entity.id
_entity.type
_entity.pdbx_description
1 polymer ?
#
loop_
_entity_poly.entity_id
_entity_poly.type
_entity_poly.pdbx_seq_one_letter_code
_entity_poly.pdbx_strand_id
1 'polypeptide(L)'
;QPVLTLLLSAVDAVTGGFEYEDVFRCLKTGMTDLTAAECDLLENYVIRWEIRGNMWLRDADWTADPDGYSGEMTDYRREQLAEINAVRRKVRKLFLTLSDGIKSNKTVRGKAETLYKFAEDAGTPAVLEQREKELLEQGQMQAAEEYAQLWRIFCDVLDQFVALLGDTEVDGDEFARLLRLTLSQYAVA
;
A
#
# COMPACT_ATOMS: atom_id res chain seq x y z
N GLN A 1 1.95 12.24 -8.09
CA GLN A 1 0.55 11.84 -7.97
C GLN A 1 0.41 10.70 -6.96
N PRO A 2 -0.51 10.81 -5.99
CA PRO A 2 -0.58 9.85 -4.88
C PRO A 2 -0.94 8.43 -5.30
N VAL A 3 -1.76 8.21 -6.32
CA VAL A 3 -2.08 6.86 -6.81
C VAL A 3 -0.88 6.18 -7.46
N LEU A 4 -0.02 6.91 -8.14
CA LEU A 4 1.20 6.37 -8.73
C LEU A 4 2.22 6.05 -7.64
N THR A 5 2.30 6.87 -6.61
CA THR A 5 3.12 6.60 -5.44
C THR A 5 2.64 5.32 -4.72
N LEU A 6 1.32 5.14 -4.59
CA LEU A 6 0.74 3.92 -4.04
C LEU A 6 1.20 2.68 -4.81
N LEU A 7 1.11 2.70 -6.14
CA LEU A 7 1.52 1.59 -7.01
C LEU A 7 2.98 1.23 -6.84
N LEU A 8 3.87 2.22 -7.01
CA LEU A 8 5.31 1.99 -6.94
C LEU A 8 5.76 1.53 -5.57
N SER A 9 5.30 2.20 -4.52
CA SER A 9 5.69 1.85 -3.15
C SER A 9 5.16 0.48 -2.72
N ALA A 10 3.97 0.09 -3.17
CA ALA A 10 3.44 -1.25 -2.91
C ALA A 10 4.31 -2.34 -3.55
N VAL A 11 4.69 -2.17 -4.81
CA VAL A 11 5.59 -3.11 -5.50
C VAL A 11 6.97 -3.10 -4.88
N ASP A 12 7.52 -1.94 -4.57
CA ASP A 12 8.82 -1.83 -3.90
C ASP A 12 8.81 -2.52 -2.53
N ALA A 13 7.73 -2.39 -1.77
CA ALA A 13 7.58 -3.07 -0.47
C ALA A 13 7.66 -4.59 -0.63
N VAL A 14 6.87 -5.18 -1.53
CA VAL A 14 6.82 -6.65 -1.67
C VAL A 14 8.05 -7.23 -2.36
N THR A 15 8.72 -6.50 -3.24
CA THR A 15 9.93 -6.95 -3.92
C THR A 15 11.20 -6.63 -3.14
N GLY A 16 11.18 -5.61 -2.29
CA GLY A 16 12.32 -5.14 -1.50
C GLY A 16 12.40 -5.67 -0.07
N GLY A 17 11.54 -6.60 0.32
CA GLY A 17 11.58 -7.23 1.65
C GLY A 17 10.90 -6.42 2.74
N PHE A 18 9.90 -5.64 2.42
CA PHE A 18 9.09 -4.87 3.37
C PHE A 18 9.91 -3.93 4.25
N GLU A 19 10.81 -3.19 3.62
CA GLU A 19 11.57 -2.15 4.30
C GLU A 19 10.64 -1.01 4.76
N TYR A 20 10.98 -0.44 5.91
CA TYR A 20 10.18 0.61 6.56
C TYR A 20 9.77 1.73 5.59
N GLU A 21 10.71 2.26 4.84
CA GLU A 21 10.47 3.41 3.96
C GLU A 21 9.45 3.08 2.86
N ASP A 22 9.52 1.90 2.26
CA ASP A 22 8.61 1.49 1.19
C ASP A 22 7.21 1.24 1.74
N VAL A 23 7.11 0.51 2.85
CA VAL A 23 5.82 0.22 3.49
C VAL A 23 5.09 1.51 3.87
N PHE A 24 5.73 2.43 4.57
CA PHE A 24 5.07 3.65 5.02
C PHE A 24 4.91 4.70 3.94
N ARG A 25 5.73 4.70 2.90
CA ARG A 25 5.45 5.48 1.70
C ARG A 25 4.13 5.05 1.06
N CYS A 26 3.86 3.74 1.04
CA CYS A 26 2.60 3.18 0.56
C CYS A 26 1.42 3.55 1.48
N LEU A 27 1.53 3.29 2.77
CA LEU A 27 0.44 3.47 3.73
C LEU A 27 0.09 4.95 3.99
N LYS A 28 1.04 5.86 3.79
CA LYS A 28 0.86 7.30 4.03
C LYS A 28 0.46 8.10 2.79
N THR A 29 0.15 7.43 1.68
CA THR A 29 -0.33 8.12 0.46
C THR A 29 -1.67 8.82 0.64
N GLY A 30 -2.45 8.44 1.65
CA GLY A 30 -3.83 8.82 1.79
C GLY A 30 -4.78 8.12 0.81
N MET A 31 -4.28 7.11 0.09
CA MET A 31 -5.04 6.37 -0.94
C MET A 31 -5.57 5.03 -0.44
N THR A 32 -5.41 4.71 0.83
CA THR A 32 -5.96 3.51 1.46
C THR A 32 -7.03 3.89 2.49
N ASP A 33 -7.80 2.92 2.92
CA ASP A 33 -8.81 3.10 3.97
C ASP A 33 -8.23 3.14 5.39
N LEU A 34 -6.90 3.05 5.55
CA LEU A 34 -6.26 3.29 6.82
C LEU A 34 -6.37 4.76 7.22
N THR A 35 -6.78 5.01 8.45
CA THR A 35 -6.76 6.37 9.00
C THR A 35 -5.33 6.82 9.33
N ALA A 36 -5.13 8.14 9.43
CA ALA A 36 -3.84 8.70 9.86
C ALA A 36 -3.44 8.18 11.26
N ALA A 37 -4.41 8.08 12.17
CA ALA A 37 -4.18 7.55 13.52
C ALA A 37 -3.76 6.08 13.50
N GLU A 38 -4.37 5.25 12.66
CA GLU A 38 -3.97 3.84 12.47
C GLU A 38 -2.56 3.74 11.91
N CYS A 39 -2.21 4.56 10.92
CA CYS A 39 -0.86 4.61 10.36
C CYS A 39 0.18 4.99 11.41
N ASP A 40 -0.09 6.02 12.21
CA ASP A 40 0.83 6.49 13.25
C ASP A 40 1.04 5.42 14.34
N LEU A 41 -0.03 4.78 14.77
CA LEU A 41 0.01 3.71 15.76
C LEU A 41 0.89 2.54 15.29
N LEU A 42 0.68 2.12 14.04
CA LEU A 42 1.46 1.06 13.42
C LEU A 42 2.93 1.45 13.23
N GLU A 43 3.17 2.66 12.73
CA GLU A 43 4.51 3.17 12.45
C GLU A 43 5.38 3.24 13.71
N ASN A 44 4.83 3.74 14.80
CA ASN A 44 5.56 3.84 16.07
C ASN A 44 6.03 2.47 16.57
N TYR A 45 5.18 1.45 16.45
CA TYR A 45 5.54 0.08 16.80
C TYR A 45 6.62 -0.49 15.88
N VAL A 46 6.45 -0.29 14.57
CA VAL A 46 7.39 -0.78 13.55
C VAL A 46 8.79 -0.18 13.74
N ILE A 47 8.88 1.11 14.02
CA ILE A 47 10.16 1.79 14.29
C ILE A 47 10.80 1.23 15.56
N ARG A 48 10.02 1.11 16.63
CA ARG A 48 10.53 0.64 17.93
C ARG A 48 11.10 -0.77 17.85
N TRP A 49 10.43 -1.67 17.14
CA TRP A 49 10.77 -3.08 17.09
C TRP A 49 11.42 -3.51 15.77
N GLU A 50 11.82 -2.54 14.94
CA GLU A 50 12.51 -2.77 13.67
C GLU A 50 11.83 -3.86 12.82
N ILE A 51 10.49 -3.76 12.69
CA ILE A 51 9.69 -4.70 11.91
C ILE A 51 10.06 -4.61 10.43
N ARG A 52 10.42 -5.74 9.82
CA ARG A 52 10.77 -5.84 8.41
C ARG A 52 10.65 -7.27 7.90
N GLY A 53 10.68 -7.42 6.59
CA GLY A 53 10.68 -8.73 5.95
C GLY A 53 9.48 -9.58 6.36
N ASN A 54 9.75 -10.84 6.61
CA ASN A 54 8.72 -11.82 6.96
C ASN A 54 7.96 -11.53 8.27
N MET A 55 8.48 -10.63 9.11
CA MET A 55 7.76 -10.19 10.32
C MET A 55 6.41 -9.55 9.99
N TRP A 56 6.25 -8.98 8.79
CA TRP A 56 4.98 -8.46 8.31
C TRP A 56 3.98 -9.55 7.90
N LEU A 57 4.46 -10.65 7.33
CA LEU A 57 3.61 -11.67 6.69
C LEU A 57 3.30 -12.86 7.60
N ARG A 58 4.02 -13.03 8.70
CA ARG A 58 3.75 -14.10 9.67
C ARG A 58 2.30 -14.05 10.14
N ASP A 59 1.69 -15.22 10.31
CA ASP A 59 0.31 -15.33 10.77
C ASP A 59 0.14 -14.88 12.22
N ALA A 60 1.14 -15.15 13.07
CA ALA A 60 1.11 -14.77 14.48
C ALA A 60 1.14 -13.26 14.70
N ASP A 61 0.35 -12.78 15.65
CA ASP A 61 0.38 -11.39 16.09
C ASP A 61 1.74 -11.02 16.71
N TRP A 62 2.07 -9.74 16.66
CA TRP A 62 3.22 -9.20 17.39
C TRP A 62 2.93 -9.20 18.88
N THR A 63 3.95 -9.53 19.69
CA THR A 63 3.78 -9.73 21.13
C THR A 63 4.63 -8.81 21.99
N ALA A 64 5.55 -8.03 21.39
CA ALA A 64 6.42 -7.12 22.12
C ALA A 64 5.62 -5.94 22.68
N ASP A 65 6.10 -5.41 23.81
CA ASP A 65 5.46 -4.29 24.50
C ASP A 65 5.44 -3.03 23.63
N PRO A 66 4.28 -2.37 23.43
CA PRO A 66 4.19 -1.16 22.60
C PRO A 66 5.11 -0.02 23.06
N ASP A 67 5.35 0.09 24.37
CA ASP A 67 6.19 1.14 24.95
C ASP A 67 7.66 0.69 25.14
N GLY A 68 7.97 -0.55 24.78
CA GLY A 68 9.33 -1.09 24.84
C GLY A 68 9.78 -1.53 26.21
N TYR A 69 8.89 -1.62 27.19
CA TYR A 69 9.24 -2.10 28.52
C TYR A 69 9.40 -3.62 28.56
N SER A 70 10.20 -4.09 29.49
CA SER A 70 10.31 -5.49 29.84
C SER A 70 9.42 -5.82 31.04
N GLY A 71 8.98 -7.07 31.14
CA GLY A 71 8.13 -7.53 32.23
C GLY A 71 6.65 -7.61 31.82
N GLU A 72 5.80 -7.65 32.81
CA GLU A 72 4.36 -7.83 32.58
C GLU A 72 3.69 -6.53 32.09
N MET A 73 2.96 -6.64 30.99
CA MET A 73 2.24 -5.49 30.44
C MET A 73 1.06 -5.10 31.34
N THR A 74 0.82 -3.80 31.45
CA THR A 74 -0.42 -3.26 32.04
C THR A 74 -1.61 -3.56 31.11
N ASP A 75 -2.83 -3.49 31.61
CA ASP A 75 -4.04 -3.66 30.79
C ASP A 75 -4.12 -2.63 29.67
N TYR A 76 -3.74 -1.38 29.94
CA TYR A 76 -3.67 -0.32 28.92
C TYR A 76 -2.72 -0.70 27.76
N ARG A 77 -1.53 -1.20 28.07
CA ARG A 77 -0.55 -1.60 27.02
C ARG A 77 -1.01 -2.84 26.27
N ARG A 78 -1.70 -3.79 26.92
CA ARG A 78 -2.31 -4.93 26.23
C ARG A 78 -3.40 -4.50 25.26
N GLU A 79 -4.24 -3.55 25.64
CA GLU A 79 -5.26 -2.97 24.75
C GLU A 79 -4.63 -2.25 23.57
N GLN A 80 -3.59 -1.46 23.81
CA GLN A 80 -2.84 -0.78 22.76
C GLN A 80 -2.21 -1.77 21.78
N LEU A 81 -1.60 -2.86 22.28
CA LEU A 81 -1.05 -3.92 21.44
C LEU A 81 -2.14 -4.60 20.60
N ALA A 82 -3.31 -4.82 21.17
CA ALA A 82 -4.45 -5.38 20.44
C ALA A 82 -4.91 -4.47 19.30
N GLU A 83 -4.93 -3.15 19.50
CA GLU A 83 -5.23 -2.18 18.44
C GLU A 83 -4.17 -2.21 17.34
N ILE A 84 -2.88 -2.25 17.71
CA ILE A 84 -1.77 -2.35 16.75
C ILE A 84 -1.91 -3.61 15.91
N ASN A 85 -2.21 -4.74 16.53
CA ASN A 85 -2.39 -6.01 15.81
C ASN A 85 -3.63 -6.01 14.91
N ALA A 86 -4.70 -5.31 15.28
CA ALA A 86 -5.87 -5.14 14.41
C ALA A 86 -5.50 -4.41 13.11
N VAL A 87 -4.73 -3.32 13.21
CA VAL A 87 -4.22 -2.58 12.06
C VAL A 87 -3.23 -3.45 11.27
N ARG A 88 -2.32 -4.14 11.95
CA ARG A 88 -1.38 -5.07 11.34
C ARG A 88 -2.08 -6.10 10.46
N ARG A 89 -3.16 -6.71 10.96
CA ARG A 89 -3.90 -7.75 10.21
C ARG A 89 -4.50 -7.20 8.91
N LYS A 90 -5.01 -5.98 8.92
CA LYS A 90 -5.50 -5.30 7.71
C LYS A 90 -4.37 -5.14 6.69
N VAL A 91 -3.24 -4.60 7.12
CA VAL A 91 -2.06 -4.38 6.28
C VAL A 91 -1.46 -5.70 5.80
N ARG A 92 -1.34 -6.68 6.69
CA ARG A 92 -0.85 -8.02 6.36
C ARG A 92 -1.66 -8.64 5.22
N LYS A 93 -2.99 -8.60 5.31
CA LYS A 93 -3.88 -9.17 4.29
C LYS A 93 -3.61 -8.55 2.91
N LEU A 94 -3.47 -7.24 2.85
CA LEU A 94 -3.17 -6.52 1.61
C LEU A 94 -1.83 -6.94 1.02
N PHE A 95 -0.78 -6.91 1.82
CA PHE A 95 0.58 -7.25 1.37
C PHE A 95 0.77 -8.73 1.08
N LEU A 96 0.14 -9.62 1.84
CA LEU A 96 0.19 -11.06 1.58
C LEU A 96 -0.43 -11.39 0.23
N THR A 97 -1.62 -10.88 -0.06
CA THR A 97 -2.30 -11.08 -1.34
C THR A 97 -1.47 -10.52 -2.50
N LEU A 98 -0.91 -9.33 -2.34
CA LEU A 98 -0.04 -8.71 -3.35
C LEU A 98 1.24 -9.52 -3.56
N SER A 99 1.92 -9.88 -2.49
CA SER A 99 3.15 -10.68 -2.54
C SER A 99 2.93 -12.02 -3.23
N ASP A 100 1.89 -12.74 -2.85
CA ASP A 100 1.55 -14.04 -3.44
C ASP A 100 1.22 -13.90 -4.93
N GLY A 101 0.45 -12.88 -5.31
CA GLY A 101 0.09 -12.64 -6.70
C GLY A 101 1.28 -12.23 -7.57
N ILE A 102 2.19 -11.40 -7.07
CA ILE A 102 3.42 -11.02 -7.77
C ILE A 102 4.32 -12.24 -8.00
N LYS A 103 4.42 -13.13 -7.01
CA LYS A 103 5.25 -14.35 -7.12
C LYS A 103 4.62 -15.42 -8.00
N SER A 104 3.31 -15.62 -7.92
CA SER A 104 2.62 -16.71 -8.62
C SER A 104 2.33 -16.39 -10.09
N ASN A 105 2.17 -15.13 -10.47
CA ASN A 105 1.95 -14.73 -11.84
C ASN A 105 3.28 -14.53 -12.58
N LYS A 106 3.43 -15.18 -13.71
CA LYS A 106 4.67 -15.13 -14.51
C LYS A 106 4.74 -13.90 -15.42
N THR A 107 3.58 -13.40 -15.87
CA THR A 107 3.51 -12.33 -16.87
C THR A 107 3.28 -10.96 -16.21
N VAL A 108 3.64 -9.93 -16.96
CA VAL A 108 3.30 -8.53 -16.58
C VAL A 108 1.80 -8.37 -16.41
N ARG A 109 0.99 -8.96 -17.28
CA ARG A 109 -0.48 -8.92 -17.18
C ARG A 109 -0.97 -9.45 -15.84
N GLY A 110 -0.55 -10.64 -15.46
CA GLY A 110 -0.96 -11.26 -14.19
C GLY A 110 -0.53 -10.46 -12.97
N LYS A 111 0.68 -9.91 -13.00
CA LYS A 111 1.18 -9.05 -11.91
C LYS A 111 0.44 -7.71 -11.84
N ALA A 112 0.11 -7.12 -12.99
CA ALA A 112 -0.67 -5.87 -13.06
C ALA A 112 -2.10 -6.07 -12.54
N GLU A 113 -2.75 -7.19 -12.85
CA GLU A 113 -4.06 -7.55 -12.30
C GLU A 113 -4.00 -7.67 -10.77
N THR A 114 -2.92 -8.22 -10.24
CA THR A 114 -2.69 -8.29 -8.78
C THR A 114 -2.56 -6.89 -8.16
N LEU A 115 -1.90 -5.95 -8.82
CA LEU A 115 -1.81 -4.55 -8.39
C LEU A 115 -3.18 -3.86 -8.40
N TYR A 116 -3.97 -4.07 -9.43
CA TYR A 116 -5.33 -3.55 -9.50
C TYR A 116 -6.17 -4.06 -8.30
N LYS A 117 -6.12 -5.37 -8.05
CA LYS A 117 -6.79 -5.98 -6.90
C LYS A 117 -6.30 -5.40 -5.57
N PHE A 118 -5.01 -5.17 -5.42
CA PHE A 118 -4.45 -4.54 -4.23
C PHE A 118 -5.09 -3.17 -3.96
N ALA A 119 -5.20 -2.31 -4.97
CA ALA A 119 -5.81 -0.99 -4.83
C ALA A 119 -7.30 -1.09 -4.51
N GLU A 120 -8.04 -2.02 -5.12
CA GLU A 120 -9.44 -2.27 -4.77
C GLU A 120 -9.57 -2.73 -3.31
N ASP A 121 -8.77 -3.71 -2.89
CA ASP A 121 -8.80 -4.26 -1.53
C ASP A 121 -8.36 -3.23 -0.48
N ALA A 122 -7.49 -2.30 -0.84
CA ALA A 122 -7.08 -1.17 0.01
C ALA A 122 -8.16 -0.09 0.14
N GLY A 123 -9.25 -0.18 -0.62
CA GLY A 123 -10.35 0.77 -0.58
C GLY A 123 -10.11 2.05 -1.37
N THR A 124 -9.11 2.07 -2.26
CA THR A 124 -8.71 3.28 -2.99
C THR A 124 -9.87 3.94 -3.75
N PRO A 125 -10.74 3.20 -4.50
CA PRO A 125 -11.86 3.84 -5.19
C PRO A 125 -12.79 4.63 -4.26
N ALA A 126 -13.15 4.04 -3.12
CA ALA A 126 -14.02 4.67 -2.13
C ALA A 126 -13.36 5.87 -1.46
N VAL A 127 -12.05 5.78 -1.17
CA VAL A 127 -11.26 6.89 -0.61
C VAL A 127 -11.23 8.08 -1.56
N LEU A 128 -11.00 7.83 -2.84
CA LEU A 128 -10.98 8.89 -3.87
C LEU A 128 -12.36 9.55 -4.01
N GLU A 129 -13.43 8.77 -4.05
CA GLU A 129 -14.80 9.28 -4.13
C GLU A 129 -15.14 10.14 -2.92
N GLN A 130 -14.81 9.70 -1.73
CA GLN A 130 -15.03 10.44 -0.49
C GLN A 130 -14.23 11.76 -0.47
N ARG A 131 -12.99 11.72 -0.92
CA ARG A 131 -12.14 12.91 -0.98
C ARG A 131 -12.66 13.94 -1.98
N GLU A 132 -13.10 13.49 -3.16
CA GLU A 132 -13.75 14.34 -4.15
C GLU A 132 -14.98 15.05 -3.54
N LYS A 133 -15.83 14.30 -2.85
CA LYS A 133 -17.04 14.82 -2.20
C LYS A 133 -16.71 15.89 -1.15
N GLU A 134 -15.73 15.63 -0.29
CA GLU A 134 -15.28 16.59 0.71
C GLU A 134 -14.76 17.89 0.09
N LEU A 135 -13.99 17.79 -1.00
CA LEU A 135 -13.46 18.95 -1.72
C LEU A 135 -14.60 19.77 -2.36
N LEU A 136 -15.61 19.11 -2.93
CA LEU A 136 -16.80 19.78 -3.46
C LEU A 136 -17.56 20.53 -2.36
N GLU A 137 -17.75 19.93 -1.20
CA GLU A 137 -18.40 20.55 -0.04
C GLU A 137 -17.61 21.77 0.47
N GLN A 138 -16.29 21.77 0.33
CA GLN A 138 -15.40 22.88 0.68
C GLN A 138 -15.30 23.95 -0.42
N GLY A 139 -15.99 23.79 -1.55
CA GLY A 139 -15.93 24.69 -2.68
C GLY A 139 -14.65 24.62 -3.50
N GLN A 140 -13.84 23.58 -3.33
CA GLN A 140 -12.57 23.40 -4.04
C GLN A 140 -12.80 22.58 -5.33
N MET A 141 -13.47 23.20 -6.30
CA MET A 141 -13.92 22.53 -7.52
C MET A 141 -12.78 21.92 -8.34
N GLN A 142 -11.70 22.68 -8.55
CA GLN A 142 -10.56 22.21 -9.34
C GLN A 142 -9.89 20.99 -8.70
N ALA A 143 -9.66 21.04 -7.39
CA ALA A 143 -9.08 19.91 -6.65
C ALA A 143 -9.99 18.68 -6.70
N ALA A 144 -11.30 18.87 -6.61
CA ALA A 144 -12.28 17.79 -6.74
C ALA A 144 -12.20 17.12 -8.12
N GLU A 145 -12.13 17.91 -9.18
CA GLU A 145 -11.98 17.38 -10.55
C GLU A 145 -10.68 16.58 -10.72
N GLU A 146 -9.59 17.03 -10.13
CA GLU A 146 -8.32 16.31 -10.13
C GLU A 146 -8.46 14.93 -9.44
N TYR A 147 -9.10 14.89 -8.27
CA TYR A 147 -9.35 13.62 -7.56
C TYR A 147 -10.29 12.69 -8.33
N ALA A 148 -11.32 13.22 -8.96
CA ALA A 148 -12.25 12.42 -9.78
C ALA A 148 -11.57 11.68 -10.92
N GLN A 149 -10.43 12.16 -11.40
CA GLN A 149 -9.68 11.56 -12.50
C GLN A 149 -8.64 10.54 -12.06
N LEU A 150 -8.25 10.51 -10.79
CA LEU A 150 -7.12 9.70 -10.32
C LEU A 150 -7.33 8.20 -10.53
N TRP A 151 -8.54 7.69 -10.30
CA TRP A 151 -8.82 6.27 -10.52
C TRP A 151 -8.74 5.88 -11.99
N ARG A 152 -9.23 6.74 -12.88
CA ARG A 152 -9.12 6.53 -14.31
C ARG A 152 -7.65 6.55 -14.76
N ILE A 153 -6.86 7.50 -14.25
CA ILE A 153 -5.41 7.55 -14.54
C ILE A 153 -4.73 6.27 -14.09
N PHE A 154 -5.05 5.77 -12.90
CA PHE A 154 -4.55 4.51 -12.39
C PHE A 154 -4.86 3.35 -13.35
N CYS A 155 -6.12 3.21 -13.77
CA CYS A 155 -6.53 2.16 -14.69
C CYS A 155 -5.85 2.31 -16.05
N ASP A 156 -5.80 3.51 -16.61
CA ASP A 156 -5.19 3.79 -17.92
C ASP A 156 -3.69 3.46 -17.92
N VAL A 157 -2.98 3.77 -16.84
CA VAL A 157 -1.55 3.44 -16.71
C VAL A 157 -1.34 1.94 -16.73
N LEU A 158 -2.12 1.19 -15.96
CA LEU A 158 -2.03 -0.27 -15.94
C LEU A 158 -2.42 -0.88 -17.29
N ASP A 159 -3.47 -0.37 -17.93
CA ASP A 159 -3.92 -0.84 -19.24
C ASP A 159 -2.85 -0.61 -20.32
N GLN A 160 -2.20 0.54 -20.34
CA GLN A 160 -1.10 0.82 -21.25
C GLN A 160 0.11 -0.07 -21.00
N PHE A 161 0.44 -0.28 -19.73
CA PHE A 161 1.53 -1.17 -19.34
C PHE A 161 1.30 -2.60 -19.84
N VAL A 162 0.07 -3.10 -19.64
CA VAL A 162 -0.35 -4.43 -20.12
C VAL A 162 -0.42 -4.50 -21.65
N ALA A 163 -0.90 -3.45 -22.32
CA ALA A 163 -0.96 -3.41 -23.78
C ALA A 163 0.43 -3.50 -24.41
N LEU A 164 1.44 -2.90 -23.79
CA LEU A 164 2.82 -2.91 -24.30
C LEU A 164 3.60 -4.17 -23.93
N LEU A 165 3.47 -4.65 -22.70
CA LEU A 165 4.34 -5.66 -22.11
C LEU A 165 3.60 -6.84 -21.47
N GLY A 166 2.27 -6.91 -21.62
CA GLY A 166 1.41 -7.84 -20.87
C GLY A 166 1.79 -9.30 -20.94
N ASP A 167 2.23 -9.78 -22.10
CA ASP A 167 2.58 -11.18 -22.31
C ASP A 167 4.05 -11.51 -21.99
N THR A 168 4.83 -10.51 -21.59
CA THR A 168 6.22 -10.68 -21.19
C THR A 168 6.30 -11.38 -19.83
N GLU A 169 7.10 -12.43 -19.76
CA GLU A 169 7.40 -13.12 -18.50
C GLU A 169 8.52 -12.38 -17.76
N VAL A 170 8.28 -12.03 -16.50
CA VAL A 170 9.21 -11.30 -15.63
C VAL A 170 9.11 -11.79 -14.19
N ASP A 171 10.20 -11.67 -13.45
CA ASP A 171 10.14 -11.81 -11.98
C ASP A 171 9.67 -10.51 -11.32
N GLY A 172 9.56 -10.50 -9.98
CA GLY A 172 9.09 -9.34 -9.24
C GLY A 172 10.00 -8.12 -9.37
N ASP A 173 11.31 -8.31 -9.36
CA ASP A 173 12.29 -7.21 -9.47
C ASP A 173 12.25 -6.57 -10.86
N GLU A 174 12.17 -7.37 -11.89
CA GLU A 174 12.02 -6.89 -13.26
C GLU A 174 10.70 -6.17 -13.48
N PHE A 175 9.62 -6.70 -12.91
CA PHE A 175 8.30 -6.03 -12.94
C PHE A 175 8.37 -4.65 -12.28
N ALA A 176 8.98 -4.54 -11.10
CA ALA A 176 9.15 -3.27 -10.39
C ALA A 176 9.95 -2.27 -11.25
N ARG A 177 11.01 -2.72 -11.88
CA ARG A 177 11.86 -1.89 -12.76
C ARG A 177 11.07 -1.37 -13.97
N LEU A 178 10.35 -2.24 -14.66
CA LEU A 178 9.55 -1.88 -15.83
C LEU A 178 8.40 -0.95 -15.47
N LEU A 179 7.73 -1.19 -14.35
CA LEU A 179 6.68 -0.31 -13.85
C LEU A 179 7.23 1.09 -13.56
N ARG A 180 8.37 1.20 -12.89
CA ARG A 180 9.02 2.47 -12.59
C ARG A 180 9.37 3.25 -13.87
N LEU A 181 9.92 2.58 -14.88
CA LEU A 181 10.23 3.20 -16.17
C LEU A 181 8.97 3.72 -16.86
N THR A 182 7.90 2.94 -16.85
CA THR A 182 6.61 3.33 -17.44
C THR A 182 6.01 4.54 -16.72
N LEU A 183 5.99 4.52 -15.38
CA LEU A 183 5.42 5.60 -14.58
C LEU A 183 6.24 6.89 -14.63
N SER A 184 7.54 6.82 -14.89
CA SER A 184 8.38 8.02 -15.02
C SER A 184 7.92 8.92 -16.18
N GLN A 185 7.28 8.37 -17.20
CA GLN A 185 6.72 9.12 -18.33
C GLN A 185 5.49 9.93 -17.94
N TYR A 186 4.77 9.53 -16.90
CA TYR A 186 3.58 10.23 -16.40
C TYR A 186 3.90 11.32 -15.37
N ALA A 187 5.07 11.29 -14.76
CA ALA A 187 5.50 12.27 -13.77
C ALA A 187 5.96 13.58 -14.37
N VAL A 188 6.19 13.63 -15.69
CA VAL A 188 6.74 14.77 -16.44
C VAL A 188 5.65 15.57 -17.17
N ALA A 189 4.41 15.11 -17.11
CA ALA A 189 3.27 15.77 -17.77
C ALA A 189 2.50 16.65 -16.79
#